data_2856681bcf7777d86c1672ccf78e534a
#
_entry.id   2856681bcf7777d86c1672ccf78e534a
#
_cell.length_a   1.000
_cell.length_b   1.000
_cell.length_c   1.000
_cell.angle_alpha   90.00
_cell.angle_beta   90.00
_cell.angle_gamma   90.00
#
_symmetry.space_group_name_H-M   'P 1'
#
loop_
_entity.id
_entity.type
_entity.pdbx_description
1 polymer ?
#
loop_
_entity_poly.entity_id
_entity_poly.type
_entity_poly.pdbx_seq_one_letter_code
_entity_poly.pdbx_strand_id
1 'polypeptide(L)'
;GALSGFLLKFFPIFLLGALFGRLMADSGAATAIANTVVEKLGASKAILAVILVCAILTYGGVSLFVVAFAIYPIAKDLFRAADIPKRLIPAAIALGSFTFTMTALPGTPAIQNAIPIPYYNTNVFAAPILGIIGGTIMFICGWLWLQSRAKKANAAGEGYGQHDEEDVGGVGAAAKEAEVLNTHHTSFTVAMIPLILVIGLNAILTYVVFPSIDFSSLKTQFPDGFFMAGL
;
A
#
# COMPACT_ATOMS: atom_id res chain seq x y z
N GLY A 1 -27.12 7.18 -12.78
CA GLY A 1 -27.13 5.75 -12.43
C GLY A 1 -26.20 5.43 -11.27
N ALA A 2 -26.25 4.22 -10.71
CA ALA A 2 -25.48 3.82 -9.51
C ALA A 2 -23.96 4.05 -9.67
N LEU A 3 -23.40 3.80 -10.87
CA LEU A 3 -21.98 4.02 -11.13
C LEU A 3 -21.58 5.50 -11.03
N SER A 4 -22.38 6.39 -11.60
CA SER A 4 -22.09 7.84 -11.53
C SER A 4 -22.17 8.36 -10.11
N GLY A 5 -23.15 7.91 -9.33
CA GLY A 5 -23.25 8.24 -7.91
C GLY A 5 -22.06 7.74 -7.10
N PHE A 6 -21.60 6.51 -7.35
CA PHE A 6 -20.40 5.96 -6.72
C PHE A 6 -19.14 6.77 -7.07
N LEU A 7 -18.95 7.08 -8.35
CA LEU A 7 -17.80 7.86 -8.79
C LEU A 7 -17.79 9.26 -8.16
N LEU A 8 -18.90 9.98 -8.20
CA LEU A 8 -19.00 11.31 -7.58
C LEU A 8 -18.71 11.25 -6.08
N LYS A 9 -19.20 10.23 -5.42
CA LYS A 9 -19.05 10.05 -3.99
C LYS A 9 -17.61 9.78 -3.56
N PHE A 10 -16.89 8.94 -4.28
CA PHE A 10 -15.55 8.50 -3.91
C PHE A 10 -14.42 9.15 -4.73
N PHE A 11 -14.76 9.98 -5.72
CA PHE A 11 -13.78 10.66 -6.58
C PHE A 11 -12.70 11.43 -5.81
N PRO A 12 -13.03 12.20 -4.76
CA PRO A 12 -11.99 12.92 -4.01
C PRO A 12 -10.95 11.98 -3.38
N ILE A 13 -11.38 10.83 -2.86
CA ILE A 13 -10.47 9.84 -2.27
C ILE A 13 -9.57 9.22 -3.35
N PHE A 14 -10.12 8.87 -4.50
CA PHE A 14 -9.33 8.36 -5.63
C PHE A 14 -8.32 9.38 -6.12
N LEU A 15 -8.76 10.63 -6.31
CA LEU A 15 -7.90 11.70 -6.80
C LEU A 15 -6.77 12.03 -5.83
N LEU A 16 -7.10 12.23 -4.55
CA LEU A 16 -6.12 12.57 -3.52
C LEU A 16 -5.15 11.41 -3.27
N GLY A 17 -5.63 10.17 -3.27
CA GLY A 17 -4.78 8.98 -3.13
C GLY A 17 -3.82 8.81 -4.31
N ALA A 18 -4.29 9.06 -5.54
CA ALA A 18 -3.43 9.03 -6.73
C ALA A 18 -2.39 10.15 -6.71
N LEU A 19 -2.80 11.37 -6.34
CA LEU A 19 -1.90 12.52 -6.21
C LEU A 19 -0.84 12.28 -5.12
N PHE A 20 -1.25 11.80 -3.95
CA PHE A 20 -0.34 11.46 -2.87
C PHE A 20 0.66 10.38 -3.29
N GLY A 21 0.20 9.32 -3.94
CA GLY A 21 1.06 8.28 -4.46
C GLY A 21 2.07 8.81 -5.48
N ARG A 22 1.64 9.69 -6.37
CA ARG A 22 2.53 10.34 -7.35
C ARG A 22 3.58 11.23 -6.68
N LEU A 23 3.19 12.05 -5.72
CA LEU A 23 4.12 12.89 -4.95
C LEU A 23 5.16 12.05 -4.19
N MET A 24 4.75 10.92 -3.60
CA MET A 24 5.66 10.00 -2.91
C MET A 24 6.65 9.34 -3.88
N ALA A 25 6.23 9.06 -5.11
CA ALA A 25 7.12 8.55 -6.16
C ALA A 25 8.09 9.64 -6.66
N ASP A 26 7.56 10.80 -7.06
CA ASP A 26 8.34 11.89 -7.66
C ASP A 26 9.37 12.49 -6.69
N SER A 27 9.05 12.52 -5.38
CA SER A 27 9.98 12.96 -4.33
C SER A 27 11.07 11.94 -3.99
N GLY A 28 11.04 10.74 -4.57
CA GLY A 28 11.93 9.63 -4.22
C GLY A 28 11.68 9.02 -2.83
N ALA A 29 10.63 9.46 -2.11
CA ALA A 29 10.35 8.98 -0.77
C ALA A 29 10.00 7.48 -0.75
N ALA A 30 9.21 7.00 -1.72
CA ALA A 30 8.87 5.59 -1.84
C ALA A 30 10.13 4.71 -2.03
N THR A 31 11.05 5.16 -2.86
CA THR A 31 12.34 4.47 -3.12
C THR A 31 13.26 4.52 -1.90
N ALA A 32 13.33 5.64 -1.19
CA ALA A 32 14.14 5.76 0.02
C ALA A 32 13.66 4.78 1.13
N ILE A 33 12.35 4.63 1.28
CA ILE A 33 11.77 3.65 2.20
C ILE A 33 12.12 2.22 1.76
N ALA A 34 11.96 1.93 0.47
CA ALA A 34 12.23 0.62 -0.08
C ALA A 34 13.71 0.21 0.11
N ASN A 35 14.63 1.07 -0.30
CA ASN A 35 16.06 0.81 -0.19
C ASN A 35 16.48 0.59 1.27
N THR A 36 16.02 1.42 2.19
CA THR A 36 16.35 1.28 3.62
C THR A 36 15.86 -0.05 4.20
N VAL A 37 14.66 -0.49 3.85
CA VAL A 37 14.13 -1.78 4.33
C VAL A 37 14.92 -2.93 3.72
N VAL A 38 15.22 -2.85 2.42
CA VAL A 38 16.01 -3.87 1.70
C VAL A 38 17.43 -3.97 2.26
N GLU A 39 18.11 -2.85 2.50
CA GLU A 39 19.45 -2.80 3.09
C GLU A 39 19.48 -3.43 4.48
N LYS A 40 18.48 -3.15 5.33
CA LYS A 40 18.41 -3.69 6.69
C LYS A 40 18.11 -5.19 6.73
N LEU A 41 17.29 -5.70 5.81
CA LEU A 41 16.87 -7.10 5.79
C LEU A 41 17.79 -7.99 4.96
N GLY A 42 18.41 -7.44 3.93
CA GLY A 42 19.29 -8.13 3.02
C GLY A 42 18.60 -9.13 2.09
N ALA A 43 19.36 -9.69 1.16
CA ALA A 43 18.86 -10.66 0.17
C ALA A 43 18.34 -11.96 0.80
N SER A 44 18.88 -12.37 1.96
CA SER A 44 18.43 -13.58 2.66
C SER A 44 16.95 -13.53 3.08
N LYS A 45 16.38 -12.33 3.21
CA LYS A 45 14.97 -12.09 3.58
C LYS A 45 14.21 -11.36 2.47
N ALA A 46 14.57 -11.58 1.21
CA ALA A 46 14.03 -10.87 0.05
C ALA A 46 12.49 -10.84 0.00
N ILE A 47 11.85 -11.99 0.18
CA ILE A 47 10.37 -12.06 0.19
C ILE A 47 9.79 -11.17 1.28
N LEU A 48 10.34 -11.25 2.50
CA LEU A 48 9.86 -10.44 3.63
C LEU A 48 10.10 -8.94 3.39
N ALA A 49 11.25 -8.58 2.83
CA ALA A 49 11.58 -7.19 2.53
C ALA A 49 10.59 -6.58 1.54
N VAL A 50 10.29 -7.26 0.44
CA VAL A 50 9.30 -6.80 -0.55
C VAL A 50 7.91 -6.66 0.07
N ILE A 51 7.45 -7.65 0.85
CA ILE A 51 6.15 -7.57 1.53
C ILE A 51 6.08 -6.37 2.48
N LEU A 52 7.13 -6.16 3.30
CA LEU A 52 7.14 -5.06 4.28
C LEU A 52 7.20 -3.69 3.62
N VAL A 53 8.00 -3.51 2.57
CA VAL A 53 8.02 -2.26 1.82
C VAL A 53 6.64 -1.94 1.25
N CYS A 54 6.05 -2.92 0.57
CA CYS A 54 4.70 -2.78 0.01
C CYS A 54 3.68 -2.47 1.11
N ALA A 55 3.77 -3.14 2.26
CA ALA A 55 2.87 -2.92 3.39
C ALA A 55 3.00 -1.51 3.97
N ILE A 56 4.22 -1.03 4.21
CA ILE A 56 4.47 0.30 4.78
C ILE A 56 3.91 1.39 3.85
N LEU A 57 4.23 1.32 2.56
CA LEU A 57 3.78 2.32 1.59
C LEU A 57 2.27 2.32 1.42
N THR A 58 1.65 1.15 1.25
CA THR A 58 0.21 1.03 1.05
C THR A 58 -0.56 1.42 2.31
N TYR A 59 -0.11 1.00 3.49
CA TYR A 59 -0.74 1.38 4.76
C TYR A 59 -0.68 2.90 4.97
N GLY A 60 0.41 3.54 4.57
CA GLY A 60 0.57 5.00 4.60
C GLY A 60 -0.28 5.76 3.58
N GLY A 61 -1.06 5.06 2.73
CA GLY A 61 -1.98 5.69 1.78
C GLY A 61 -1.45 5.83 0.35
N VAL A 62 -0.26 5.31 0.06
CA VAL A 62 0.23 5.27 -1.32
C VAL A 62 -0.60 4.27 -2.13
N SER A 63 -1.06 4.70 -3.30
CA SER A 63 -1.85 3.84 -4.19
C SER A 63 -1.13 2.53 -4.48
N LEU A 64 -1.84 1.42 -4.35
CA LEU A 64 -1.33 0.07 -4.61
C LEU A 64 -0.68 -0.09 -6.00
N PHE A 65 -1.21 0.58 -7.02
CA PHE A 65 -0.65 0.55 -8.36
C PHE A 65 0.72 1.24 -8.41
N VAL A 66 0.83 2.42 -7.77
CA VAL A 66 2.11 3.13 -7.65
C VAL A 66 3.13 2.29 -6.90
N VAL A 67 2.73 1.68 -5.79
CA VAL A 67 3.61 0.79 -5.01
C VAL A 67 4.07 -0.40 -5.86
N ALA A 68 3.17 -1.06 -6.58
CA ALA A 68 3.52 -2.22 -7.40
C ALA A 68 4.57 -1.88 -8.47
N PHE A 69 4.40 -0.76 -9.17
CA PHE A 69 5.34 -0.33 -10.20
C PHE A 69 6.67 0.16 -9.62
N ALA A 70 6.63 0.95 -8.54
CA ALA A 70 7.85 1.49 -7.91
C ALA A 70 8.72 0.39 -7.27
N ILE A 71 8.10 -0.65 -6.71
CA ILE A 71 8.84 -1.71 -6.00
C ILE A 71 9.28 -2.84 -6.93
N TYR A 72 8.65 -3.00 -8.09
CA TYR A 72 8.98 -4.10 -9.00
C TYR A 72 10.46 -4.16 -9.39
N PRO A 73 11.15 -3.06 -9.80
CA PRO A 73 12.58 -3.08 -10.12
C PRO A 73 13.42 -3.55 -8.93
N ILE A 74 13.16 -2.99 -7.74
CA ILE A 74 13.88 -3.33 -6.51
C ILE A 74 13.65 -4.80 -6.13
N ALA A 75 12.40 -5.27 -6.24
CA ALA A 75 12.05 -6.66 -5.98
C ALA A 75 12.75 -7.61 -6.98
N LYS A 76 12.84 -7.23 -8.25
CA LYS A 76 13.55 -7.96 -9.30
C LYS A 76 15.02 -8.18 -8.92
N ASP A 77 15.72 -7.13 -8.54
CA ASP A 77 17.14 -7.20 -8.19
C ASP A 77 17.35 -8.00 -6.90
N LEU A 78 16.50 -7.81 -5.92
CA LEU A 78 16.56 -8.52 -4.64
C LEU A 78 16.29 -10.02 -4.80
N PHE A 79 15.29 -10.41 -5.61
CA PHE A 79 14.98 -11.82 -5.89
C PHE A 79 16.07 -12.47 -6.73
N ARG A 80 16.69 -11.73 -7.68
CA ARG A 80 17.85 -12.19 -8.44
C ARG A 80 19.04 -12.45 -7.52
N ALA A 81 19.35 -11.53 -6.61
CA ALA A 81 20.43 -11.69 -5.64
C ALA A 81 20.21 -12.84 -4.65
N ALA A 82 18.96 -13.19 -4.37
CA ALA A 82 18.56 -14.28 -3.48
C ALA A 82 18.32 -15.61 -4.21
N ASP A 83 18.49 -15.65 -5.54
CA ASP A 83 18.15 -16.77 -6.42
C ASP A 83 16.74 -17.35 -6.19
N ILE A 84 15.74 -16.44 -6.02
CA ILE A 84 14.34 -16.78 -5.84
C ILE A 84 13.62 -16.63 -7.19
N PRO A 85 12.74 -17.58 -7.58
CA PRO A 85 12.03 -17.51 -8.85
C PRO A 85 11.28 -16.20 -9.07
N LYS A 86 11.53 -15.53 -10.19
CA LYS A 86 10.92 -14.24 -10.60
C LYS A 86 9.40 -14.27 -10.51
N ARG A 87 8.75 -15.42 -10.81
CA ARG A 87 7.29 -15.61 -10.75
C ARG A 87 6.68 -15.40 -9.36
N LEU A 88 7.47 -15.37 -8.29
CA LEU A 88 6.98 -15.12 -6.93
C LEU A 88 6.97 -13.62 -6.57
N ILE A 89 7.56 -12.73 -7.38
CA ILE A 89 7.54 -11.28 -7.16
C ILE A 89 6.11 -10.72 -7.11
N PRO A 90 5.22 -11.00 -8.09
CA PRO A 90 3.86 -10.49 -8.03
C PRO A 90 3.10 -10.93 -6.78
N ALA A 91 3.34 -12.16 -6.32
CA ALA A 91 2.68 -12.67 -5.12
C ALA A 91 3.20 -11.99 -3.84
N ALA A 92 4.49 -11.65 -3.75
CA ALA A 92 5.04 -10.89 -2.63
C ALA A 92 4.51 -9.46 -2.60
N ILE A 93 4.45 -8.78 -3.76
CA ILE A 93 3.85 -7.45 -3.90
C ILE A 93 2.37 -7.48 -3.55
N ALA A 94 1.62 -8.46 -4.06
CA ALA A 94 0.20 -8.60 -3.78
C ALA A 94 -0.07 -8.83 -2.29
N LEU A 95 0.69 -9.68 -1.63
CA LEU A 95 0.54 -9.91 -0.19
C LEU A 95 0.77 -8.63 0.62
N GLY A 96 1.77 -7.82 0.27
CA GLY A 96 2.06 -6.56 0.95
C GLY A 96 1.06 -5.45 0.67
N SER A 97 0.65 -5.28 -0.61
CA SER A 97 -0.15 -4.12 -1.03
C SER A 97 -1.64 -4.36 -1.09
N PHE A 98 -2.11 -5.59 -1.39
CA PHE A 98 -3.50 -5.85 -1.77
C PHE A 98 -4.32 -6.57 -0.70
N THR A 99 -3.70 -7.04 0.37
CA THR A 99 -4.36 -7.88 1.37
C THR A 99 -4.57 -7.14 2.70
N PHE A 100 -3.90 -7.56 3.74
CA PHE A 100 -4.11 -7.10 5.12
C PHE A 100 -3.93 -5.59 5.31
N THR A 101 -3.09 -4.94 4.54
CA THR A 101 -2.82 -3.50 4.62
C THR A 101 -4.01 -2.65 4.20
N MET A 102 -4.82 -3.11 3.28
CA MET A 102 -5.97 -2.36 2.75
C MET A 102 -7.29 -2.73 3.43
N THR A 103 -7.42 -3.97 3.89
CA THR A 103 -8.71 -4.53 4.27
C THR A 103 -8.81 -4.87 5.75
N ALA A 104 -7.70 -5.08 6.44
CA ALA A 104 -7.71 -5.55 7.82
C ALA A 104 -7.16 -4.52 8.81
N LEU A 105 -6.06 -3.83 8.47
CA LEU A 105 -5.44 -2.90 9.40
C LEU A 105 -6.27 -1.63 9.58
N PRO A 106 -6.51 -1.18 10.82
CA PRO A 106 -7.27 0.02 11.11
C PRO A 106 -6.49 1.28 10.73
N GLY A 107 -7.21 2.37 10.40
CA GLY A 107 -6.62 3.69 10.18
C GLY A 107 -6.03 3.94 8.80
N THR A 108 -5.99 2.94 7.92
CA THR A 108 -5.55 3.17 6.54
C THR A 108 -6.58 4.02 5.77
N PRO A 109 -6.13 5.04 5.01
CA PRO A 109 -7.02 5.83 4.17
C PRO A 109 -7.46 5.10 2.88
N ALA A 110 -7.30 3.79 2.84
CA ALA A 110 -7.67 2.99 1.68
C ALA A 110 -9.18 3.02 1.41
N ILE A 111 -9.55 3.01 0.14
CA ILE A 111 -10.95 3.05 -0.31
C ILE A 111 -11.79 1.88 0.26
N GLN A 112 -11.19 0.73 0.50
CA GLN A 112 -11.82 -0.44 1.09
C GLN A 112 -12.28 -0.19 2.53
N ASN A 113 -11.61 0.67 3.27
CA ASN A 113 -12.04 1.14 4.58
C ASN A 113 -13.10 2.25 4.49
N ALA A 114 -13.01 3.10 3.47
CA ALA A 114 -13.92 4.24 3.32
C ALA A 114 -15.32 3.84 2.81
N ILE A 115 -15.42 2.87 1.91
CA ILE A 115 -16.71 2.43 1.32
C ILE A 115 -17.72 1.96 2.38
N PRO A 116 -17.36 1.14 3.38
CA PRO A 116 -18.34 0.66 4.37
C PRO A 116 -18.83 1.72 5.35
N ILE A 117 -18.08 2.80 5.56
CA ILE A 117 -18.38 3.82 6.58
C ILE A 117 -19.84 4.28 6.55
N PRO A 118 -20.37 4.79 5.42
CA PRO A 118 -21.74 5.32 5.38
C PRO A 118 -22.83 4.25 5.49
N TYR A 119 -22.51 2.98 5.27
CA TYR A 119 -23.48 1.89 5.33
C TYR A 119 -23.60 1.28 6.73
N TYR A 120 -22.50 1.28 7.49
CA TYR A 120 -22.42 0.65 8.80
C TYR A 120 -22.25 1.67 9.95
N ASN A 121 -22.27 2.98 9.65
CA ASN A 121 -21.98 4.05 10.62
C ASN A 121 -20.69 3.80 11.41
N THR A 122 -19.64 3.41 10.71
CA THR A 122 -18.31 3.14 11.27
C THR A 122 -17.34 4.26 10.91
N ASN A 123 -16.07 4.10 11.26
CA ASN A 123 -14.98 4.95 10.83
C ASN A 123 -13.79 4.10 10.36
N VAL A 124 -12.72 4.72 9.88
CA VAL A 124 -11.52 4.02 9.37
C VAL A 124 -10.78 3.20 10.42
N PHE A 125 -11.06 3.40 11.70
CA PHE A 125 -10.51 2.65 12.83
C PHE A 125 -11.47 1.60 13.39
N ALA A 126 -12.56 1.26 12.69
CA ALA A 126 -13.52 0.29 13.15
C ALA A 126 -12.88 -1.09 13.38
N ALA A 127 -13.33 -1.77 14.43
CA ALA A 127 -12.88 -3.12 14.80
C ALA A 127 -11.34 -3.30 14.86
N PRO A 128 -10.56 -2.42 15.54
CA PRO A 128 -9.12 -2.39 15.43
C PRO A 128 -8.45 -3.69 15.90
N ILE A 129 -8.95 -4.29 16.97
CA ILE A 129 -8.39 -5.55 17.51
C ILE A 129 -8.58 -6.69 16.52
N LEU A 130 -9.79 -6.86 15.98
CA LEU A 130 -10.06 -7.91 14.98
C LEU A 130 -9.26 -7.67 13.70
N GLY A 131 -9.14 -6.43 13.28
CA GLY A 131 -8.34 -6.04 12.11
C GLY A 131 -6.86 -6.38 12.29
N ILE A 132 -6.27 -6.08 13.43
CA ILE A 132 -4.88 -6.40 13.73
C ILE A 132 -4.67 -7.91 13.79
N ILE A 133 -5.55 -8.65 14.47
CA ILE A 133 -5.45 -10.12 14.54
C ILE A 133 -5.58 -10.73 13.15
N GLY A 134 -6.61 -10.36 12.39
CA GLY A 134 -6.82 -10.86 11.04
C GLY A 134 -5.68 -10.50 10.10
N GLY A 135 -5.19 -9.26 10.16
CA GLY A 135 -4.04 -8.79 9.39
C GLY A 135 -2.77 -9.57 9.71
N THR A 136 -2.51 -9.83 10.98
CA THR A 136 -1.36 -10.63 11.41
C THR A 136 -1.44 -12.07 10.91
N ILE A 137 -2.61 -12.69 10.99
CA ILE A 137 -2.83 -14.05 10.46
C ILE A 137 -2.59 -14.08 8.94
N MET A 138 -3.17 -13.14 8.19
CA MET A 138 -2.98 -13.05 6.74
C MET A 138 -1.50 -12.86 6.38
N PHE A 139 -0.81 -11.95 7.07
CA PHE A 139 0.61 -11.69 6.85
C PHE A 139 1.45 -12.95 7.10
N ILE A 140 1.30 -13.58 8.28
CA ILE A 140 2.10 -14.74 8.66
C ILE A 140 1.81 -15.91 7.72
N CYS A 141 0.55 -16.26 7.49
CA CYS A 141 0.17 -17.36 6.62
C CYS A 141 0.66 -17.15 5.18
N GLY A 142 0.48 -15.94 4.64
CA GLY A 142 0.93 -15.58 3.30
C GLY A 142 2.45 -15.61 3.17
N TRP A 143 3.17 -15.06 4.14
CA TRP A 143 4.63 -15.09 4.16
C TRP A 143 5.18 -16.51 4.28
N LEU A 144 4.67 -17.33 5.19
CA LEU A 144 5.08 -18.74 5.34
C LEU A 144 4.78 -19.55 4.06
N TRP A 145 3.64 -19.29 3.43
CA TRP A 145 3.28 -19.94 2.18
C TRP A 145 4.27 -19.57 1.05
N LEU A 146 4.61 -18.29 0.89
CA LEU A 146 5.60 -17.82 -0.10
C LEU A 146 6.98 -18.40 0.18
N GLN A 147 7.41 -18.45 1.44
CA GLN A 147 8.65 -19.08 1.86
C GLN A 147 8.67 -20.59 1.50
N SER A 148 7.57 -21.28 1.74
CA SER A 148 7.44 -22.70 1.38
C SER A 148 7.53 -22.89 -0.13
N ARG A 149 6.90 -22.01 -0.92
CA ARG A 149 6.97 -22.05 -2.38
C ARG A 149 8.40 -21.79 -2.89
N ALA A 150 9.08 -20.81 -2.34
CA ALA A 150 10.48 -20.53 -2.69
C ALA A 150 11.40 -21.70 -2.35
N LYS A 151 11.25 -22.31 -1.16
CA LYS A 151 12.02 -23.50 -0.77
C LYS A 151 11.77 -24.69 -1.69
N LYS A 152 10.51 -24.96 -2.05
CA LYS A 152 10.15 -26.04 -2.97
C LYS A 152 10.73 -25.82 -4.37
N ALA A 153 10.70 -24.60 -4.87
CA ALA A 153 11.28 -24.23 -6.15
C ALA A 153 12.80 -24.44 -6.15
N ASN A 154 13.48 -23.96 -5.12
CA ASN A 154 14.92 -24.13 -4.96
C ASN A 154 15.30 -25.64 -4.86
N ALA A 155 14.56 -26.43 -4.11
CA ALA A 155 14.76 -27.88 -4.02
C ALA A 155 14.54 -28.60 -5.38
N ALA A 156 13.73 -28.03 -6.26
CA ALA A 156 13.53 -28.52 -7.62
C ALA A 156 14.58 -27.98 -8.63
N GLY A 157 15.57 -27.21 -8.15
CA GLY A 157 16.59 -26.59 -9.01
C GLY A 157 16.10 -25.35 -9.76
N GLU A 158 14.92 -24.80 -9.42
CA GLU A 158 14.38 -23.61 -9.99
C GLU A 158 14.89 -22.36 -9.21
N GLY A 159 15.88 -21.68 -9.78
CA GLY A 159 16.36 -20.38 -9.30
C GLY A 159 15.61 -19.21 -9.94
N TYR A 160 16.23 -18.01 -9.92
CA TYR A 160 15.65 -16.83 -10.55
C TYR A 160 15.39 -17.02 -12.05
N GLY A 161 16.26 -17.79 -12.72
CA GLY A 161 16.22 -18.07 -14.16
C GLY A 161 16.83 -16.95 -15.01
N GLN A 162 17.03 -17.26 -16.30
CA GLN A 162 17.39 -16.26 -17.31
C GLN A 162 16.09 -15.73 -17.92
N HIS A 163 15.91 -14.43 -17.84
CA HIS A 163 14.77 -13.73 -18.43
C HIS A 163 15.30 -12.63 -19.33
N ASP A 164 14.88 -12.61 -20.60
CA ASP A 164 15.17 -11.52 -21.51
C ASP A 164 14.53 -10.24 -20.96
N GLU A 165 15.32 -9.19 -20.84
CA GLU A 165 14.90 -7.94 -20.17
C GLU A 165 13.84 -7.15 -20.97
N GLU A 166 13.59 -7.54 -22.21
CA GLU A 166 12.71 -6.84 -23.15
C GLU A 166 11.22 -7.19 -23.02
N ASP A 167 10.87 -8.22 -22.24
CA ASP A 167 9.52 -8.81 -22.29
C ASP A 167 8.48 -8.18 -21.34
N VAL A 168 8.65 -6.93 -20.93
CA VAL A 168 7.65 -6.24 -20.11
C VAL A 168 7.02 -5.09 -20.90
N GLY A 169 6.30 -5.43 -21.94
CA GLY A 169 5.45 -4.48 -22.65
C GLY A 169 4.49 -3.78 -21.68
N GLY A 170 4.51 -2.47 -21.63
CA GLY A 170 3.63 -1.62 -20.81
C GLY A 170 4.07 -1.40 -19.37
N VAL A 171 4.53 -2.41 -18.64
CA VAL A 171 5.07 -2.26 -17.28
C VAL A 171 6.46 -1.63 -17.32
N GLY A 172 7.24 -1.91 -18.37
CA GLY A 172 8.59 -1.33 -18.54
C GLY A 172 8.61 0.18 -18.75
N ALA A 173 7.59 0.76 -19.37
CA ALA A 173 7.50 2.21 -19.54
C ALA A 173 7.24 2.92 -18.21
N ALA A 174 6.27 2.42 -17.41
CA ALA A 174 5.98 2.97 -16.08
C ALA A 174 7.13 2.72 -15.09
N ALA A 175 7.83 1.58 -15.19
CA ALA A 175 9.02 1.29 -14.39
C ALA A 175 10.20 2.19 -14.78
N LYS A 176 10.42 2.46 -16.08
CA LYS A 176 11.43 3.42 -16.56
C LYS A 176 11.11 4.85 -16.14
N GLU A 177 9.83 5.26 -16.18
CA GLU A 177 9.40 6.55 -15.64
C GLU A 177 9.69 6.66 -14.13
N ALA A 178 9.43 5.59 -13.37
CA ALA A 178 9.76 5.53 -11.94
C ALA A 178 11.28 5.54 -11.69
N GLU A 179 12.08 4.95 -12.57
CA GLU A 179 13.55 4.92 -12.47
C GLU A 179 14.19 6.28 -12.80
N VAL A 180 13.66 7.01 -13.78
CA VAL A 180 14.10 8.38 -14.12
C VAL A 180 13.78 9.38 -13.00
N LEU A 181 12.73 9.13 -12.21
CA LEU A 181 12.35 9.97 -11.07
C LEU A 181 13.21 9.74 -9.81
N ASN A 182 14.06 8.72 -9.81
CA ASN A 182 14.92 8.33 -8.67
C ASN A 182 16.16 9.21 -8.43
N THR A 183 16.20 10.42 -8.96
CA THR A 183 17.37 11.33 -8.81
C THR A 183 17.41 12.07 -7.47
N HIS A 184 16.38 12.00 -6.66
CA HIS A 184 16.32 12.66 -5.36
C HIS A 184 16.73 11.72 -4.21
N HIS A 185 17.84 12.02 -3.56
CA HIS A 185 18.28 11.34 -2.34
C HIS A 185 17.48 11.84 -1.12
N THR A 186 16.27 11.30 -0.96
CA THR A 186 15.46 11.59 0.23
C THR A 186 15.89 10.68 1.38
N SER A 187 16.10 11.25 2.57
CA SER A 187 16.39 10.44 3.78
C SER A 187 15.15 9.62 4.19
N PHE A 188 15.36 8.40 4.69
CA PHE A 188 14.30 7.53 5.21
C PHE A 188 13.39 8.25 6.23
N THR A 189 13.97 9.02 7.14
CA THR A 189 13.21 9.74 8.17
C THR A 189 12.28 10.76 7.54
N VAL A 190 12.75 11.53 6.56
CA VAL A 190 11.95 12.51 5.83
C VAL A 190 10.86 11.82 5.00
N ALA A 191 11.20 10.70 4.36
CA ALA A 191 10.27 9.91 3.57
C ALA A 191 9.10 9.32 4.38
N MET A 192 9.33 9.01 5.67
CA MET A 192 8.30 8.50 6.58
C MET A 192 7.34 9.57 7.11
N ILE A 193 7.74 10.85 7.12
CA ILE A 193 6.91 11.94 7.66
C ILE A 193 5.52 12.01 7.02
N PRO A 194 5.36 12.03 5.69
CA PRO A 194 4.04 12.09 5.07
C PRO A 194 3.14 10.91 5.45
N LEU A 195 3.68 9.69 5.54
CA LEU A 195 2.92 8.51 5.91
C LEU A 195 2.41 8.59 7.36
N ILE A 196 3.29 8.95 8.28
CA ILE A 196 2.95 9.13 9.69
C ILE A 196 1.94 10.26 9.86
N LEU A 197 2.10 11.34 9.11
CA LEU A 197 1.21 12.49 9.15
C LEU A 197 -0.19 12.14 8.65
N VAL A 198 -0.33 11.39 7.57
CA VAL A 198 -1.63 10.94 7.04
C VAL A 198 -2.37 10.11 8.09
N ILE A 199 -1.72 9.12 8.69
CA ILE A 199 -2.37 8.25 9.69
C ILE A 199 -2.65 9.04 10.98
N GLY A 200 -1.69 9.82 11.46
CA GLY A 200 -1.83 10.61 12.67
C GLY A 200 -2.89 11.70 12.57
N LEU A 201 -2.91 12.43 11.43
CA LEU A 201 -3.93 13.45 11.18
C LEU A 201 -5.31 12.82 11.06
N ASN A 202 -5.43 11.67 10.40
CA ASN A 202 -6.69 10.94 10.30
C ASN A 202 -7.21 10.53 11.70
N ALA A 203 -6.33 10.04 12.58
CA ALA A 203 -6.70 9.73 13.96
C ALA A 203 -7.14 10.97 14.74
N ILE A 204 -6.39 12.07 14.64
CA ILE A 204 -6.73 13.34 15.31
C ILE A 204 -8.08 13.87 14.80
N LEU A 205 -8.29 13.88 13.50
CA LEU A 205 -9.56 14.30 12.92
C LEU A 205 -10.71 13.43 13.43
N THR A 206 -10.57 12.12 13.38
CA THR A 206 -11.64 11.17 13.75
C THR A 206 -12.00 11.22 15.24
N TYR A 207 -11.01 11.30 16.13
CA TYR A 207 -11.27 11.16 17.57
C TYR A 207 -11.32 12.47 18.34
N VAL A 208 -10.77 13.56 17.79
CA VAL A 208 -10.67 14.85 18.49
C VAL A 208 -11.47 15.93 17.79
N VAL A 209 -11.21 16.15 16.50
CA VAL A 209 -11.76 17.32 15.79
C VAL A 209 -13.23 17.11 15.42
N PHE A 210 -13.56 16.02 14.77
CA PHE A 210 -14.92 15.80 14.27
C PHE A 210 -15.97 15.65 15.37
N PRO A 211 -15.72 14.99 16.52
CA PRO A 211 -16.66 14.96 17.62
C PRO A 211 -16.92 16.33 18.26
N SER A 212 -16.00 17.28 18.11
CA SER A 212 -16.13 18.64 18.66
C SER A 212 -16.86 19.63 17.72
N ILE A 213 -17.12 19.25 16.47
CA ILE A 213 -17.77 20.10 15.47
C ILE A 213 -19.25 19.74 15.37
N ASP A 214 -20.13 20.73 15.45
CA ASP A 214 -21.55 20.55 15.17
C ASP A 214 -21.82 20.60 13.66
N PHE A 215 -22.17 19.46 13.09
CA PHE A 215 -22.49 19.30 11.67
C PHE A 215 -23.99 19.37 11.36
N SER A 216 -24.84 19.76 12.30
CA SER A 216 -26.32 19.75 12.16
C SER A 216 -26.78 20.57 10.95
N SER A 217 -26.19 21.71 10.72
CA SER A 217 -26.50 22.57 9.55
C SER A 217 -26.13 21.94 8.22
N LEU A 218 -25.00 21.25 8.15
CA LEU A 218 -24.56 20.56 6.94
C LEU A 218 -25.41 19.31 6.64
N LYS A 219 -25.79 18.55 7.67
CA LYS A 219 -26.70 17.41 7.53
C LYS A 219 -28.08 17.83 6.98
N THR A 220 -28.53 19.02 7.34
CA THR A 220 -29.80 19.59 6.84
C THR A 220 -29.70 20.02 5.39
N GLN A 221 -28.57 20.60 4.97
CA GLN A 221 -28.35 21.04 3.59
C GLN A 221 -28.05 19.89 2.60
N PHE A 222 -27.45 18.81 3.08
CA PHE A 222 -27.00 17.67 2.26
C PHE A 222 -27.43 16.33 2.85
N PRO A 223 -28.74 16.01 2.91
CA PRO A 223 -29.25 14.81 3.60
C PRO A 223 -28.76 13.51 2.98
N ASP A 224 -28.54 13.47 1.65
CA ASP A 224 -28.19 12.24 0.90
C ASP A 224 -26.72 12.14 0.51
N GLY A 225 -25.93 13.15 0.74
CA GLY A 225 -24.61 13.27 0.09
C GLY A 225 -23.43 13.45 1.01
N PHE A 226 -23.66 13.75 2.27
CA PHE A 226 -22.55 14.11 3.11
C PHE A 226 -21.99 12.92 3.88
N PHE A 227 -20.73 12.63 3.62
CA PHE A 227 -19.94 11.53 4.14
C PHE A 227 -19.62 11.58 5.62
N MET A 228 -20.37 12.29 6.40
CA MET A 228 -20.15 12.43 7.82
C MET A 228 -20.93 11.39 8.65
N ALA A 229 -21.48 10.39 8.01
CA ALA A 229 -22.11 9.27 8.68
C ALA A 229 -21.08 8.27 9.21
N GLY A 230 -20.17 8.73 10.01
CA GLY A 230 -19.08 7.97 10.59
C GLY A 230 -18.19 8.84 11.45
N LEU A 231 -18.64 10.07 11.64
CA LEU A 231 -18.04 11.03 12.56
C LEU A 231 -18.90 11.17 13.81
#